data_4bfc6895a532332c1f695b3094611840
#
_entry.id   4bfc6895a532332c1f695b3094611840
#
_cell.length_a   1.000
_cell.length_b   1.000
_cell.length_c   1.000
_cell.angle_alpha   90.00
_cell.angle_beta   90.00
_cell.angle_gamma   90.00
#
_symmetry.space_group_name_H-M   'P 1'
#
loop_
_entity.id
_entity.type
_entity.pdbx_description
1 polymer ?
#
loop_
_entity_poly.entity_id
_entity_poly.type
_entity_poly.pdbx_seq_one_letter_code
_entity_poly.pdbx_strand_id
1 'polypeptide(L)'
;LTHIYMRQIILSLFLTSGILSVYADEGMWMLTDLKQQNEVAMTELGLLIPAEQIYNPNGIALKDAVVHFGGGCTGEVISAEGLVLTNHHCGYGAIQQHSSVDHDYLTDGFWAMSRSEELPCKGLTVTYIDEIMDVTDYVNDQLQIDSDPNGTNYLSPKYLAMIADRFLSAQGITLTSGRKAELKAFYGGNKYYLFLKTTYSDIRMVGAPPSSIGKFGADTDNWMWPRHTGDFSLFRIYAGKDGQPSAYNPDNVPLQVKKHLTISLAGYREGDFTFVMGFPGRNWRYMISDEVEERMQTTNFMRHHVRDVRQK
;
A
#
# COMPACT_ATOMS: atom_id res chain seq x y z
N LEU A 1 -57.43 27.04 2.47
CA LEU A 1 -56.97 26.29 1.28
C LEU A 1 -55.54 26.68 0.87
N THR A 2 -55.21 27.97 0.81
CA THR A 2 -53.88 28.48 0.40
C THR A 2 -52.71 28.02 1.30
N HIS A 3 -52.90 27.90 2.61
CA HIS A 3 -51.89 27.47 3.56
C HIS A 3 -51.55 25.97 3.47
N ILE A 4 -52.49 25.14 3.05
CA ILE A 4 -52.27 23.70 2.88
C ILE A 4 -51.46 23.43 1.61
N TYR A 5 -51.76 24.12 0.51
CA TYR A 5 -51.01 24.00 -0.74
C TYR A 5 -49.58 24.53 -0.59
N MET A 6 -49.34 25.61 0.12
CA MET A 6 -48.00 26.15 0.38
C MET A 6 -47.17 25.20 1.23
N ARG A 7 -47.72 24.52 2.24
CA ARG A 7 -47.08 23.49 3.01
C ARG A 7 -46.73 22.25 2.18
N GLN A 8 -47.59 21.84 1.28
CA GLN A 8 -47.34 20.70 0.39
C GLN A 8 -46.27 21.01 -0.65
N ILE A 9 -46.23 22.23 -1.18
CA ILE A 9 -45.18 22.68 -2.12
C ILE A 9 -43.80 22.78 -1.40
N ILE A 10 -43.76 23.29 -0.18
CA ILE A 10 -42.53 23.37 0.61
C ILE A 10 -42.07 21.94 0.97
N LEU A 11 -42.98 21.02 1.35
CA LEU A 11 -42.60 19.63 1.64
C LEU A 11 -42.12 18.90 0.38
N SER A 12 -42.70 19.15 -0.78
CA SER A 12 -42.27 18.60 -2.06
C SER A 12 -40.91 19.15 -2.51
N LEU A 13 -40.66 20.46 -2.30
CA LEU A 13 -39.31 21.04 -2.55
C LEU A 13 -38.24 20.47 -1.61
N PHE A 14 -38.57 20.21 -0.35
CA PHE A 14 -37.62 19.57 0.58
C PHE A 14 -37.38 18.09 0.23
N LEU A 15 -38.36 17.37 -0.30
CA LEU A 15 -38.19 15.99 -0.76
C LEU A 15 -37.41 15.90 -2.09
N THR A 16 -37.50 16.91 -2.96
CA THR A 16 -36.74 16.94 -4.22
C THR A 16 -35.32 17.50 -4.07
N SER A 17 -35.07 18.33 -3.06
CA SER A 17 -33.70 18.79 -2.73
C SER A 17 -32.87 17.78 -1.92
N GLY A 18 -33.47 16.68 -1.48
CA GLY A 18 -32.82 15.64 -0.66
C GLY A 18 -32.13 14.53 -1.45
N ILE A 19 -32.14 14.54 -2.79
CA ILE A 19 -31.41 13.59 -3.61
C ILE A 19 -30.21 14.30 -4.26
N LEU A 20 -29.41 14.95 -3.46
CA LEU A 20 -28.00 15.04 -3.76
C LEU A 20 -27.43 13.66 -3.40
N SER A 21 -27.37 12.77 -4.37
CA SER A 21 -26.59 11.57 -4.26
C SER A 21 -25.17 12.03 -3.95
N VAL A 22 -24.77 11.97 -2.70
CA VAL A 22 -23.37 12.05 -2.32
C VAL A 22 -22.76 10.75 -2.85
N TYR A 23 -22.29 10.78 -4.08
CA TYR A 23 -21.43 9.73 -4.60
C TYR A 23 -20.14 9.85 -3.81
N ALA A 24 -19.94 8.98 -2.85
CA ALA A 24 -18.62 8.69 -2.36
C ALA A 24 -17.94 7.86 -3.46
N ASP A 25 -16.83 8.36 -3.97
CA ASP A 25 -16.01 7.60 -4.90
C ASP A 25 -15.59 6.30 -4.22
N GLU A 26 -16.16 5.19 -4.64
CA GLU A 26 -15.86 3.87 -4.12
C GLU A 26 -14.52 3.40 -4.69
N GLY A 27 -13.63 2.85 -3.87
CA GLY A 27 -12.54 2.14 -4.48
C GLY A 27 -11.40 1.69 -3.58
N MET A 28 -11.23 0.38 -3.52
CA MET A 28 -9.94 -0.30 -3.38
C MET A 28 -9.86 -1.28 -4.53
N TRP A 29 -9.45 -0.76 -5.68
CA TRP A 29 -9.48 -1.50 -6.93
C TRP A 29 -8.21 -2.31 -7.11
N MET A 30 -8.35 -3.56 -7.57
CA MET A 30 -7.22 -4.40 -7.92
C MET A 30 -6.59 -3.89 -9.22
N LEU A 31 -5.27 -3.84 -9.26
CA LEU A 31 -4.51 -3.40 -10.44
C LEU A 31 -4.84 -4.24 -11.68
N THR A 32 -5.02 -5.56 -11.49
CA THR A 32 -5.37 -6.51 -12.55
C THR A 32 -6.71 -6.24 -13.21
N ASP A 33 -7.62 -5.59 -12.50
CA ASP A 33 -9.00 -5.36 -12.94
C ASP A 33 -9.23 -3.96 -13.49
N LEU A 34 -8.26 -3.04 -13.34
CA LEU A 34 -8.40 -1.62 -13.69
C LEU A 34 -8.91 -1.41 -15.11
N LYS A 35 -8.29 -2.05 -16.08
CA LYS A 35 -8.65 -1.90 -17.51
C LYS A 35 -10.06 -2.39 -17.81
N GLN A 36 -10.45 -3.53 -17.22
CA GLN A 36 -11.70 -4.19 -17.58
C GLN A 36 -12.89 -3.67 -16.78
N GLN A 37 -12.68 -3.27 -15.54
CA GLN A 37 -13.77 -2.95 -14.61
C GLN A 37 -13.84 -1.47 -14.23
N ASN A 38 -12.72 -0.76 -14.17
CA ASN A 38 -12.65 0.55 -13.56
C ASN A 38 -12.26 1.69 -14.50
N GLU A 39 -11.67 1.42 -15.67
CA GLU A 39 -11.15 2.45 -16.56
C GLU A 39 -12.21 3.46 -17.00
N VAL A 40 -13.44 2.99 -17.26
CA VAL A 40 -14.55 3.88 -17.64
C VAL A 40 -14.88 4.83 -16.49
N ALA A 41 -15.07 4.32 -15.29
CA ALA A 41 -15.37 5.14 -14.12
C ALA A 41 -14.22 6.11 -13.79
N MET A 42 -12.96 5.67 -13.89
CA MET A 42 -11.80 6.54 -13.70
C MET A 42 -11.74 7.66 -14.75
N THR A 43 -12.09 7.37 -15.99
CA THR A 43 -12.13 8.36 -17.07
C THR A 43 -13.25 9.38 -16.85
N GLU A 44 -14.42 8.93 -16.41
CA GLU A 44 -15.54 9.81 -16.03
C GLU A 44 -15.18 10.74 -14.86
N LEU A 45 -14.33 10.28 -13.94
CA LEU A 45 -13.77 11.08 -12.85
C LEU A 45 -12.61 11.99 -13.30
N GLY A 46 -12.19 11.94 -14.56
CA GLY A 46 -11.17 12.82 -15.12
C GLY A 46 -9.79 12.21 -15.34
N LEU A 47 -9.63 10.88 -15.25
CA LEU A 47 -8.37 10.22 -15.60
C LEU A 47 -8.04 10.46 -17.08
N LEU A 48 -6.86 11.01 -17.37
CA LEU A 48 -6.40 11.37 -18.72
C LEU A 48 -5.43 10.34 -19.34
N ILE A 49 -4.96 9.36 -18.54
CA ILE A 49 -4.04 8.31 -19.02
C ILE A 49 -4.78 6.97 -19.08
N PRO A 50 -4.45 6.07 -20.03
CA PRO A 50 -5.05 4.75 -20.08
C PRO A 50 -4.63 3.89 -18.88
N ALA A 51 -5.47 2.95 -18.46
CA ALA A 51 -5.22 2.08 -17.31
C ALA A 51 -3.91 1.29 -17.44
N GLU A 52 -3.46 0.97 -18.66
CA GLU A 52 -2.19 0.29 -18.91
C GLU A 52 -0.96 1.13 -18.50
N GLN A 53 -1.06 2.44 -18.43
CA GLN A 53 0.03 3.26 -17.88
C GLN A 53 0.10 3.17 -16.36
N ILE A 54 -0.99 2.79 -15.70
CA ILE A 54 -1.04 2.55 -14.24
C ILE A 54 -0.56 1.12 -13.96
N TYR A 55 -1.11 0.14 -14.66
CA TYR A 55 -0.76 -1.27 -14.56
C TYR A 55 -0.71 -1.95 -15.92
N ASN A 56 0.42 -2.56 -16.24
CA ASN A 56 0.61 -3.34 -17.47
C ASN A 56 1.24 -4.71 -17.12
N PRO A 57 0.55 -5.83 -17.31
CA PRO A 57 1.11 -7.15 -17.00
C PRO A 57 2.30 -7.51 -17.90
N ASN A 58 2.40 -6.90 -19.09
CA ASN A 58 3.42 -7.21 -20.10
C ASN A 58 4.46 -6.09 -20.28
N GLY A 59 4.46 -5.07 -19.44
CA GLY A 59 5.33 -3.92 -19.61
C GLY A 59 5.49 -3.08 -18.34
N ILE A 60 6.30 -2.03 -18.47
CA ILE A 60 6.58 -1.10 -17.37
C ILE A 60 5.42 -0.10 -17.25
N ALA A 61 4.92 0.10 -16.03
CA ALA A 61 3.83 1.01 -15.70
C ALA A 61 4.11 1.80 -14.40
N LEU A 62 3.19 2.64 -13.95
CA LEU A 62 3.35 3.40 -12.71
C LEU A 62 3.53 2.49 -11.48
N LYS A 63 2.88 1.31 -11.47
CA LYS A 63 3.02 0.33 -10.39
C LYS A 63 4.47 -0.07 -10.10
N ASP A 64 5.35 -0.02 -11.12
CA ASP A 64 6.76 -0.40 -10.99
C ASP A 64 7.61 0.63 -10.24
N ALA A 65 7.03 1.79 -9.93
CA ALA A 65 7.63 2.79 -9.07
C ALA A 65 7.08 2.76 -7.63
N VAL A 66 6.11 1.89 -7.33
CA VAL A 66 5.48 1.77 -6.01
C VAL A 66 5.95 0.49 -5.34
N VAL A 67 6.47 0.59 -4.13
CA VAL A 67 7.13 -0.50 -3.41
C VAL A 67 6.52 -0.72 -2.03
N HIS A 68 6.55 -1.96 -1.57
CA HIS A 68 6.23 -2.31 -0.19
C HIS A 68 7.45 -2.02 0.69
N PHE A 69 7.31 -1.08 1.59
CA PHE A 69 8.38 -0.57 2.44
C PHE A 69 8.28 -1.13 3.86
N GLY A 70 9.37 -1.72 4.36
CA GLY A 70 9.47 -2.22 5.73
C GLY A 70 8.45 -3.30 6.10
N GLY A 71 7.78 -3.92 5.13
CA GLY A 71 6.80 -4.99 5.37
C GLY A 71 5.42 -4.51 5.84
N GLY A 72 5.17 -3.20 5.90
CA GLY A 72 3.89 -2.66 6.38
C GLY A 72 3.48 -1.31 5.77
N CYS A 73 4.37 -0.66 5.05
CA CYS A 73 4.14 0.65 4.46
C CYS A 73 4.26 0.63 2.93
N THR A 74 3.88 1.72 2.31
CA THR A 74 4.13 2.00 0.89
C THR A 74 5.27 3.00 0.77
N GLY A 75 6.11 2.84 -0.23
CA GLY A 75 7.09 3.82 -0.65
C GLY A 75 6.99 4.07 -2.15
N GLU A 76 7.35 5.26 -2.58
CA GLU A 76 7.39 5.67 -3.97
C GLU A 76 8.84 5.92 -4.40
N VAL A 77 9.25 5.25 -5.47
CA VAL A 77 10.57 5.51 -6.07
C VAL A 77 10.49 6.78 -6.90
N ILE A 78 11.30 7.78 -6.54
CA ILE A 78 11.24 9.14 -7.10
C ILE A 78 12.50 9.54 -7.87
N SER A 79 13.45 8.63 -8.06
CA SER A 79 14.61 8.87 -8.90
C SER A 79 15.06 7.60 -9.64
N ALA A 80 15.81 7.78 -10.73
CA ALA A 80 16.39 6.67 -11.50
C ALA A 80 17.37 5.83 -10.68
N GLU A 81 17.90 6.38 -9.60
CA GLU A 81 18.89 5.75 -8.72
C GLU A 81 18.29 5.32 -7.37
N GLY A 82 17.06 4.79 -7.40
CA GLY A 82 16.43 4.10 -6.29
C GLY A 82 16.13 4.96 -5.05
N LEU A 83 16.00 6.29 -5.18
CA LEU A 83 15.52 7.12 -4.06
C LEU A 83 14.05 6.85 -3.80
N VAL A 84 13.72 6.49 -2.58
CA VAL A 84 12.37 6.16 -2.11
C VAL A 84 11.87 7.25 -1.18
N LEU A 85 10.69 7.78 -1.46
CA LEU A 85 9.91 8.62 -0.58
C LEU A 85 8.88 7.75 0.17
N THR A 86 8.77 7.92 1.48
CA THR A 86 7.74 7.27 2.30
C THR A 86 7.39 8.15 3.49
N ASN A 87 6.48 7.72 4.36
CA ASN A 87 6.11 8.48 5.54
C ASN A 87 7.23 8.50 6.59
N HIS A 88 7.29 9.57 7.41
CA HIS A 88 8.17 9.65 8.57
C HIS A 88 7.89 8.52 9.57
N HIS A 89 6.61 8.26 9.86
CA HIS A 89 6.24 7.19 10.77
C HIS A 89 6.62 5.79 10.25
N CYS A 90 6.71 5.59 8.94
CA CYS A 90 7.22 4.36 8.34
C CYS A 90 8.73 4.22 8.48
N GLY A 91 9.46 5.33 8.43
CA GLY A 91 10.89 5.42 8.65
C GLY A 91 11.30 5.50 10.13
N TYR A 92 10.34 5.70 11.05
CA TYR A 92 10.61 6.00 12.45
C TYR A 92 11.59 5.02 13.11
N GLY A 93 11.41 3.73 12.89
CA GLY A 93 12.29 2.70 13.47
C GLY A 93 13.74 2.82 12.97
N ALA A 94 13.95 3.17 11.71
CA ALA A 94 15.28 3.38 11.14
C ALA A 94 15.91 4.68 11.69
N ILE A 95 15.13 5.76 11.79
CA ILE A 95 15.58 7.03 12.38
C ILE A 95 16.01 6.82 13.85
N GLN A 96 15.17 6.11 14.61
CA GLN A 96 15.45 5.79 16.02
C GLN A 96 16.70 4.89 16.16
N GLN A 97 16.89 3.91 15.27
CA GLN A 97 18.04 3.01 15.31
C GLN A 97 19.38 3.76 15.13
N HIS A 98 19.37 4.86 14.40
CA HIS A 98 20.53 5.70 14.17
C HIS A 98 20.66 6.87 15.18
N SER A 99 19.63 7.14 15.97
CA SER A 99 19.66 8.17 17.00
C SER A 99 20.47 7.72 18.22
N SER A 100 21.23 8.63 18.79
CA SER A 100 21.99 8.48 20.02
C SER A 100 21.91 9.75 20.85
N VAL A 101 22.55 9.76 22.04
CA VAL A 101 22.64 10.96 22.87
C VAL A 101 23.41 12.09 22.16
N ASP A 102 24.42 11.74 21.36
CA ASP A 102 25.24 12.71 20.63
C ASP A 102 24.64 13.13 19.28
N HIS A 103 23.71 12.32 18.74
CA HIS A 103 23.06 12.54 17.44
C HIS A 103 21.59 12.12 17.53
N ASP A 104 20.74 13.02 18.01
CA ASP A 104 19.30 12.75 18.13
C ASP A 104 18.55 13.08 16.83
N TYR A 105 18.63 12.16 15.86
CA TYR A 105 17.96 12.33 14.56
C TYR A 105 16.42 12.38 14.65
N LEU A 106 15.83 11.89 15.73
CA LEU A 106 14.39 12.08 15.96
C LEU A 106 14.05 13.54 16.27
N THR A 107 14.92 14.22 17.03
CA THR A 107 14.72 15.62 17.44
C THR A 107 15.26 16.60 16.41
N ASP A 108 16.43 16.32 15.82
CA ASP A 108 17.13 17.26 14.94
C ASP A 108 16.87 17.02 13.45
N GLY A 109 16.37 15.83 13.11
CA GLY A 109 16.30 15.34 11.73
C GLY A 109 17.65 14.86 11.23
N PHE A 110 17.67 14.33 10.00
CA PHE A 110 18.88 13.85 9.33
C PHE A 110 18.81 14.11 7.84
N TRP A 111 19.92 14.57 7.25
CA TRP A 111 20.05 14.77 5.81
C TRP A 111 21.47 14.38 5.35
N ALA A 112 21.58 13.30 4.56
CA ALA A 112 22.81 12.93 3.90
C ALA A 112 23.08 13.89 2.74
N MET A 113 24.21 14.58 2.76
CA MET A 113 24.62 15.51 1.70
C MET A 113 25.42 14.79 0.60
N SER A 114 25.82 13.56 0.85
CA SER A 114 26.54 12.70 -0.09
C SER A 114 26.14 11.23 0.09
N ARG A 115 26.47 10.39 -0.92
CA ARG A 115 26.23 8.94 -0.85
C ARG A 115 26.95 8.26 0.32
N SER A 116 28.12 8.77 0.70
CA SER A 116 28.90 8.23 1.81
C SER A 116 28.30 8.50 3.19
N GLU A 117 27.38 9.45 3.29
CA GLU A 117 26.69 9.79 4.51
C GLU A 117 25.36 9.05 4.67
N GLU A 118 24.88 8.37 3.62
CA GLU A 118 23.64 7.57 3.68
C GLU A 118 23.80 6.40 4.67
N LEU A 119 22.88 6.29 5.64
CA LEU A 119 23.01 5.39 6.79
C LEU A 119 22.35 4.04 6.53
N PRO A 120 23.09 2.91 6.57
CA PRO A 120 22.53 1.58 6.34
C PRO A 120 21.50 1.17 7.40
N CYS A 121 20.30 0.80 7.00
CA CYS A 121 19.19 0.46 7.88
C CYS A 121 19.06 -1.07 8.01
N LYS A 122 19.64 -1.64 9.06
CA LYS A 122 19.62 -3.09 9.29
C LYS A 122 18.22 -3.62 9.49
N GLY A 123 17.85 -4.63 8.72
CA GLY A 123 16.53 -5.29 8.80
C GLY A 123 15.42 -4.59 8.03
N LEU A 124 15.67 -3.39 7.48
CA LEU A 124 14.74 -2.72 6.60
C LEU A 124 14.79 -3.35 5.20
N THR A 125 13.64 -3.52 4.59
CA THR A 125 13.53 -4.10 3.24
C THR A 125 12.60 -3.26 2.37
N VAL A 126 12.87 -3.30 1.06
CA VAL A 126 11.98 -2.77 0.04
C VAL A 126 11.65 -3.88 -0.94
N THR A 127 10.36 -4.09 -1.19
CA THR A 127 9.88 -5.19 -2.03
C THR A 127 9.08 -4.64 -3.21
N TYR A 128 9.49 -5.00 -4.43
CA TYR A 128 8.74 -4.79 -5.65
C TYR A 128 7.77 -5.95 -5.88
N ILE A 129 6.58 -5.67 -6.40
CA ILE A 129 5.74 -6.67 -7.04
C ILE A 129 6.12 -6.67 -8.52
N ASP A 130 6.81 -7.71 -8.95
CA ASP A 130 7.24 -7.85 -10.34
C ASP A 130 6.06 -8.21 -11.24
N GLU A 131 5.26 -9.21 -10.80
CA GLU A 131 4.19 -9.79 -11.58
C GLU A 131 3.02 -10.22 -10.68
N ILE A 132 1.80 -10.10 -11.21
CA ILE A 132 0.58 -10.57 -10.57
C ILE A 132 -0.14 -11.49 -11.56
N MET A 133 -0.39 -12.74 -11.17
CA MET A 133 -1.08 -13.74 -12.00
C MET A 133 -2.39 -14.16 -11.34
N ASP A 134 -3.50 -14.12 -12.05
CA ASP A 134 -4.73 -14.78 -11.61
C ASP A 134 -4.56 -16.30 -11.82
N VAL A 135 -4.55 -17.03 -10.72
CA VAL A 135 -4.38 -18.48 -10.68
C VAL A 135 -5.60 -19.17 -10.08
N THR A 136 -6.75 -18.51 -10.14
CA THR A 136 -8.00 -18.95 -9.51
C THR A 136 -8.40 -20.35 -9.97
N ASP A 137 -8.42 -20.60 -11.26
CA ASP A 137 -8.84 -21.90 -11.81
C ASP A 137 -7.87 -22.99 -11.36
N TYR A 138 -6.56 -22.73 -11.42
CA TYR A 138 -5.55 -23.70 -10.99
C TYR A 138 -5.72 -24.08 -9.49
N VAL A 139 -5.94 -23.09 -8.62
CA VAL A 139 -6.15 -23.34 -7.17
C VAL A 139 -7.43 -24.14 -6.96
N ASN A 140 -8.52 -23.82 -7.63
CA ASN A 140 -9.78 -24.54 -7.53
C ASN A 140 -9.63 -26.01 -7.97
N ASP A 141 -8.91 -26.27 -9.07
CA ASP A 141 -8.60 -27.63 -9.50
C ASP A 141 -7.79 -28.41 -8.45
N GLN A 142 -6.78 -27.77 -7.84
CA GLN A 142 -5.98 -28.39 -6.79
C GLN A 142 -6.80 -28.69 -5.52
N LEU A 143 -7.70 -27.79 -5.13
CA LEU A 143 -8.62 -28.02 -4.00
C LEU A 143 -9.52 -29.24 -4.22
N GLN A 144 -9.97 -29.46 -5.46
CA GLN A 144 -10.75 -30.66 -5.82
C GLN A 144 -9.89 -31.93 -5.78
N ILE A 145 -8.67 -31.88 -6.31
CA ILE A 145 -7.74 -33.02 -6.34
C ILE A 145 -7.31 -33.45 -4.93
N ASP A 146 -6.95 -32.48 -4.09
CA ASP A 146 -6.37 -32.75 -2.78
C ASP A 146 -7.42 -33.13 -1.71
N SER A 147 -8.71 -33.09 -2.04
CA SER A 147 -9.84 -33.47 -1.17
C SER A 147 -9.70 -32.93 0.26
N ASP A 148 -10.24 -31.75 0.53
CA ASP A 148 -10.23 -31.16 1.89
C ASP A 148 -11.51 -31.52 2.66
N PRO A 149 -11.49 -32.53 3.52
CA PRO A 149 -12.67 -32.99 4.26
C PRO A 149 -13.21 -31.92 5.23
N ASN A 150 -12.38 -30.94 5.62
CA ASN A 150 -12.76 -29.89 6.55
C ASN A 150 -13.11 -28.56 5.84
N GLY A 151 -12.87 -28.47 4.53
CA GLY A 151 -13.16 -27.28 3.72
C GLY A 151 -12.42 -26.02 4.16
N THR A 152 -11.18 -26.14 4.70
CA THR A 152 -10.41 -25.02 5.25
C THR A 152 -9.16 -24.66 4.46
N ASN A 153 -8.75 -25.49 3.52
CA ASN A 153 -7.52 -25.29 2.75
C ASN A 153 -7.56 -24.05 1.87
N TYR A 154 -8.72 -23.67 1.38
CA TYR A 154 -8.91 -22.54 0.45
C TYR A 154 -8.43 -21.18 0.98
N LEU A 155 -8.29 -21.01 2.32
CA LEU A 155 -7.72 -19.82 2.97
C LEU A 155 -6.43 -20.12 3.74
N SER A 156 -5.99 -21.38 3.79
CA SER A 156 -4.82 -21.77 4.57
C SER A 156 -3.53 -21.23 3.94
N PRO A 157 -2.76 -20.36 4.61
CA PRO A 157 -1.49 -19.85 4.09
C PRO A 157 -0.48 -20.96 3.75
N LYS A 158 -0.46 -22.04 4.57
CA LYS A 158 0.43 -23.18 4.35
C LYS A 158 0.05 -23.97 3.11
N TYR A 159 -1.24 -24.21 2.90
CA TYR A 159 -1.73 -24.86 1.70
C TYR A 159 -1.46 -24.02 0.45
N LEU A 160 -1.80 -22.73 0.49
CA LEU A 160 -1.59 -21.82 -0.63
C LEU A 160 -0.09 -21.69 -0.99
N ALA A 161 0.82 -21.72 -0.01
CA ALA A 161 2.26 -21.74 -0.28
C ALA A 161 2.68 -23.01 -1.05
N MET A 162 2.16 -24.18 -0.65
CA MET A 162 2.41 -25.43 -1.37
C MET A 162 1.86 -25.40 -2.80
N ILE A 163 0.67 -24.82 -3.00
CA ILE A 163 0.07 -24.68 -4.34
C ILE A 163 0.90 -23.72 -5.20
N ALA A 164 1.44 -22.63 -4.61
CA ALA A 164 2.35 -21.73 -5.32
C ALA A 164 3.57 -22.49 -5.86
N ASP A 165 4.21 -23.32 -5.05
CA ASP A 165 5.36 -24.12 -5.47
C ASP A 165 5.00 -25.12 -6.58
N ARG A 166 3.83 -25.76 -6.49
CA ARG A 166 3.31 -26.66 -7.56
C ARG A 166 3.08 -25.88 -8.87
N PHE A 167 2.47 -24.71 -8.79
CA PHE A 167 2.21 -23.86 -9.95
C PHE A 167 3.52 -23.45 -10.64
N LEU A 168 4.49 -22.92 -9.88
CA LEU A 168 5.78 -22.52 -10.40
C LEU A 168 6.48 -23.69 -11.10
N SER A 169 6.47 -24.86 -10.49
CA SER A 169 7.05 -26.08 -11.07
C SER A 169 6.36 -26.47 -12.36
N ALA A 170 5.02 -26.43 -12.40
CA ALA A 170 4.23 -26.76 -13.58
C ALA A 170 4.45 -25.78 -14.75
N GLN A 171 4.70 -24.50 -14.44
CA GLN A 171 4.99 -23.46 -15.42
C GLN A 171 6.49 -23.35 -15.78
N GLY A 172 7.36 -24.14 -15.15
CA GLY A 172 8.81 -24.07 -15.37
C GLY A 172 9.43 -22.74 -14.89
N ILE A 173 8.78 -22.04 -13.94
CA ILE A 173 9.25 -20.76 -13.42
C ILE A 173 10.27 -21.03 -12.33
N THR A 174 11.51 -20.56 -12.54
CA THR A 174 12.57 -20.63 -11.54
C THR A 174 12.77 -19.26 -10.88
N LEU A 175 12.74 -19.23 -9.56
CA LEU A 175 12.97 -17.99 -8.80
C LEU A 175 14.48 -17.75 -8.62
N THR A 176 14.92 -16.54 -8.96
CA THR A 176 16.29 -16.08 -8.73
C THR A 176 16.48 -15.61 -7.28
N SER A 177 17.73 -15.35 -6.87
CA SER A 177 18.05 -14.81 -5.54
C SER A 177 17.27 -13.52 -5.27
N GLY A 178 16.70 -13.41 -4.06
CA GLY A 178 15.90 -12.25 -3.65
C GLY A 178 14.48 -12.25 -4.21
N ARG A 179 14.12 -13.15 -5.14
CA ARG A 179 12.78 -13.28 -5.71
C ARG A 179 11.97 -14.33 -4.95
N LYS A 180 10.70 -14.02 -4.68
CA LYS A 180 9.76 -14.92 -3.98
C LYS A 180 8.40 -14.92 -4.65
N ALA A 181 7.70 -16.02 -4.53
CA ALA A 181 6.30 -16.14 -4.89
C ALA A 181 5.43 -16.14 -3.63
N GLU A 182 4.29 -15.47 -3.70
CA GLU A 182 3.28 -15.49 -2.65
C GLU A 182 1.88 -15.62 -3.26
N LEU A 183 1.20 -16.70 -2.95
CA LEU A 183 -0.19 -16.95 -3.36
C LEU A 183 -1.14 -16.47 -2.25
N LYS A 184 -2.08 -15.62 -2.64
CA LYS A 184 -3.09 -15.06 -1.73
C LYS A 184 -4.50 -15.32 -2.22
N ALA A 185 -5.38 -15.64 -1.27
CA ALA A 185 -6.81 -15.66 -1.48
C ALA A 185 -7.39 -14.24 -1.33
N PHE A 186 -8.25 -13.85 -2.26
CA PHE A 186 -9.01 -12.60 -2.27
C PHE A 186 -10.51 -12.90 -2.24
N TYR A 187 -11.29 -11.94 -1.78
CA TYR A 187 -12.75 -12.03 -1.74
C TYR A 187 -13.26 -13.31 -1.07
N GLY A 188 -12.66 -13.67 0.08
CA GLY A 188 -13.05 -14.88 0.81
C GLY A 188 -12.73 -16.21 0.08
N GLY A 189 -11.78 -16.22 -0.85
CA GLY A 189 -11.41 -17.40 -1.63
C GLY A 189 -12.12 -17.53 -2.97
N ASN A 190 -12.81 -16.46 -3.41
CA ASN A 190 -13.41 -16.43 -4.75
C ASN A 190 -12.38 -16.11 -5.87
N LYS A 191 -11.22 -15.54 -5.48
CA LYS A 191 -10.10 -15.27 -6.38
C LYS A 191 -8.78 -15.61 -5.70
N TYR A 192 -7.81 -16.02 -6.52
CA TYR A 192 -6.46 -16.32 -6.07
C TYR A 192 -5.44 -15.67 -6.98
N TYR A 193 -4.56 -14.86 -6.39
CA TYR A 193 -3.50 -14.20 -7.14
C TYR A 193 -2.13 -14.64 -6.64
N LEU A 194 -1.27 -15.03 -7.57
CA LEU A 194 0.13 -15.31 -7.32
C LEU A 194 0.95 -14.05 -7.62
N PHE A 195 1.67 -13.59 -6.61
CA PHE A 195 2.57 -12.43 -6.69
C PHE A 195 4.01 -12.92 -6.78
N LEU A 196 4.70 -12.54 -7.85
CA LEU A 196 6.16 -12.64 -7.89
C LEU A 196 6.76 -11.33 -7.40
N LYS A 197 7.69 -11.42 -6.45
CA LYS A 197 8.22 -10.27 -5.71
C LYS A 197 9.73 -10.32 -5.67
N THR A 198 10.38 -9.16 -5.81
CA THR A 198 11.82 -8.98 -5.58
C THR A 198 12.04 -8.11 -4.36
N THR A 199 12.83 -8.60 -3.39
CA THR A 199 13.08 -7.90 -2.13
C THR A 199 14.56 -7.51 -2.02
N TYR A 200 14.79 -6.21 -1.82
CA TYR A 200 16.09 -5.61 -1.54
C TYR A 200 16.25 -5.38 -0.04
N SER A 201 17.44 -5.64 0.48
CA SER A 201 17.77 -5.56 1.91
C SER A 201 18.91 -4.59 2.26
N ASP A 202 19.62 -4.03 1.29
CA ASP A 202 20.53 -2.89 1.52
C ASP A 202 19.75 -1.60 1.25
N ILE A 203 19.09 -1.13 2.31
CA ILE A 203 18.33 0.12 2.30
C ILE A 203 19.05 1.11 3.19
N ARG A 204 19.27 2.33 2.69
CA ARG A 204 19.99 3.37 3.44
C ARG A 204 19.10 4.59 3.62
N MET A 205 19.14 5.17 4.82
CA MET A 205 18.44 6.41 5.15
C MET A 205 19.18 7.59 4.50
N VAL A 206 18.43 8.38 3.74
CA VAL A 206 18.94 9.57 3.03
C VAL A 206 18.53 10.84 3.76
N GLY A 207 17.32 10.85 4.31
CA GLY A 207 16.85 12.02 5.03
C GLY A 207 15.51 11.81 5.73
N ALA A 208 15.34 12.54 6.82
CA ALA A 208 14.08 12.66 7.53
C ALA A 208 14.03 14.00 8.26
N PRO A 209 12.90 14.73 8.24
CA PRO A 209 12.73 15.92 9.06
C PRO A 209 12.70 15.52 10.53
N PRO A 210 12.93 16.47 11.46
CA PRO A 210 12.72 16.25 12.87
C PRO A 210 11.26 15.84 13.17
N SER A 211 11.03 15.09 14.25
CA SER A 211 9.70 14.62 14.65
C SER A 211 8.71 15.77 14.89
N SER A 212 9.20 16.97 15.22
CA SER A 212 8.38 18.19 15.33
C SER A 212 7.72 18.59 13.99
N ILE A 213 8.25 18.12 12.86
CA ILE A 213 7.66 18.25 11.52
C ILE A 213 7.00 16.94 11.12
N GLY A 214 7.74 15.83 11.19
CA GLY A 214 7.30 14.51 10.73
C GLY A 214 6.11 13.94 11.51
N LYS A 215 5.91 14.38 12.72
CA LYS A 215 4.79 13.99 13.60
C LYS A 215 4.07 15.21 14.18
N PHE A 216 4.03 16.32 13.47
CA PHE A 216 3.33 17.52 13.92
C PHE A 216 1.84 17.24 14.18
N GLY A 217 1.32 17.71 15.33
CA GLY A 217 -0.06 17.47 15.76
C GLY A 217 -0.30 16.06 16.33
N ALA A 218 0.66 15.16 16.23
CA ALA A 218 0.62 13.80 16.78
C ALA A 218 -0.73 13.08 16.52
N ASP A 219 -1.26 12.39 17.52
CA ASP A 219 -2.52 11.65 17.39
C ASP A 219 -3.75 12.56 17.37
N THR A 220 -3.65 13.78 17.90
CA THR A 220 -4.74 14.76 17.94
C THR A 220 -5.14 15.19 16.52
N ASP A 221 -4.15 15.48 15.67
CA ASP A 221 -4.39 15.98 14.31
C ASP A 221 -4.46 14.86 13.27
N ASN A 222 -4.25 13.59 13.67
CA ASN A 222 -4.18 12.48 12.72
C ASN A 222 -5.46 12.29 11.88
N TRP A 223 -6.62 12.67 12.42
CA TRP A 223 -7.93 12.57 11.77
C TRP A 223 -8.56 13.94 11.46
N MET A 224 -7.76 15.00 11.57
CA MET A 224 -8.21 16.37 11.35
C MET A 224 -7.83 16.88 9.95
N TRP A 225 -8.62 17.79 9.44
CA TRP A 225 -8.35 18.57 8.24
C TRP A 225 -8.47 20.06 8.54
N PRO A 226 -7.59 20.93 8.03
CA PRO A 226 -6.40 20.62 7.22
C PRO A 226 -5.26 20.00 8.02
N ARG A 227 -4.39 19.23 7.32
CA ARG A 227 -3.19 18.63 7.90
C ARG A 227 -1.98 19.54 7.72
N HIS A 228 -1.18 19.67 8.77
CA HIS A 228 0.05 20.49 8.76
C HIS A 228 1.32 19.66 8.99
N THR A 229 1.17 18.34 9.09
CA THR A 229 2.29 17.41 9.30
C THR A 229 3.09 17.25 8.01
N GLY A 230 4.41 17.32 8.11
CA GLY A 230 5.34 16.90 7.07
C GLY A 230 5.78 15.45 7.28
N ASP A 231 4.84 14.50 7.21
CA ASP A 231 5.06 13.08 7.49
C ASP A 231 5.74 12.40 6.30
N PHE A 232 7.04 12.65 6.13
CA PHE A 232 7.84 12.03 5.08
C PHE A 232 9.23 11.65 5.55
N SER A 233 9.84 10.69 4.85
CA SER A 233 11.25 10.31 4.99
C SER A 233 11.78 9.76 3.67
N LEU A 234 13.09 9.82 3.48
CA LEU A 234 13.78 9.43 2.27
C LEU A 234 14.78 8.30 2.54
N PHE A 235 14.70 7.29 1.71
CA PHE A 235 15.61 6.16 1.73
C PHE A 235 16.15 5.88 0.32
N ARG A 236 17.19 5.07 0.21
CA ARG A 236 17.70 4.63 -1.08
C ARG A 236 17.91 3.12 -1.07
N ILE A 237 17.53 2.51 -2.19
CA ILE A 237 17.75 1.10 -2.46
C ILE A 237 19.15 0.94 -3.04
N TYR A 238 19.95 0.06 -2.45
CA TYR A 238 21.23 -0.38 -2.97
C TYR A 238 21.15 -1.84 -3.41
N ALA A 239 21.97 -2.19 -4.40
CA ALA A 239 22.02 -3.53 -4.98
C ALA A 239 23.47 -3.88 -5.33
N GLY A 240 23.72 -5.14 -5.63
CA GLY A 240 24.95 -5.54 -6.27
C GLY A 240 25.20 -4.79 -7.60
N LYS A 241 26.43 -4.76 -8.08
CA LYS A 241 26.78 -4.11 -9.36
C LYS A 241 26.04 -4.69 -10.57
N ASP A 242 25.50 -5.89 -10.43
CA ASP A 242 24.63 -6.57 -11.39
C ASP A 242 23.14 -6.21 -11.27
N GLY A 243 22.81 -5.31 -10.33
CA GLY A 243 21.43 -4.90 -10.02
C GLY A 243 20.64 -5.92 -9.20
N GLN A 244 21.24 -7.04 -8.80
CA GLN A 244 20.54 -8.06 -8.01
C GLN A 244 20.48 -7.70 -6.53
N PRO A 245 19.43 -8.18 -5.82
CA PRO A 245 19.36 -8.04 -4.37
C PRO A 245 20.59 -8.59 -3.67
N SER A 246 21.16 -7.79 -2.78
CA SER A 246 22.34 -8.12 -2.01
C SER A 246 22.15 -7.67 -0.56
N ALA A 247 22.74 -8.37 0.39
CA ALA A 247 22.90 -7.88 1.74
C ALA A 247 23.77 -6.61 1.73
N TYR A 248 23.73 -5.82 2.82
CA TYR A 248 24.57 -4.65 2.94
C TYR A 248 26.04 -4.99 2.60
N ASN A 249 26.59 -4.23 1.68
CA ASN A 249 27.99 -4.27 1.30
C ASN A 249 28.44 -2.85 0.92
N PRO A 250 29.61 -2.37 1.39
CA PRO A 250 30.17 -1.07 1.00
C PRO A 250 30.32 -0.88 -0.53
N ASP A 251 30.52 -1.98 -1.26
CA ASP A 251 30.67 -1.98 -2.72
C ASP A 251 29.33 -1.97 -3.49
N ASN A 252 28.20 -2.12 -2.80
CA ASN A 252 26.89 -2.01 -3.44
C ASN A 252 26.68 -0.60 -3.99
N VAL A 253 25.94 -0.53 -5.08
CA VAL A 253 25.63 0.71 -5.79
C VAL A 253 24.14 1.03 -5.71
N PRO A 254 23.73 2.31 -5.85
CA PRO A 254 22.32 2.66 -5.97
C PRO A 254 21.62 1.87 -7.07
N LEU A 255 20.48 1.30 -6.77
CA LEU A 255 19.70 0.51 -7.72
C LEU A 255 19.29 1.38 -8.91
N GLN A 256 19.63 0.96 -10.12
CA GLN A 256 19.08 1.54 -11.33
C GLN A 256 17.68 0.97 -11.56
N VAL A 257 16.66 1.79 -11.35
CA VAL A 257 15.28 1.34 -11.38
C VAL A 257 14.68 1.39 -12.78
N LYS A 258 13.72 0.50 -13.06
CA LYS A 258 13.00 0.46 -14.34
C LYS A 258 12.02 1.64 -14.49
N LYS A 259 11.47 2.11 -13.39
CA LYS A 259 10.47 3.18 -13.34
C LYS A 259 10.63 3.98 -12.05
N HIS A 260 10.45 5.29 -12.15
CA HIS A 260 10.28 6.19 -11.01
C HIS A 260 9.16 7.18 -11.30
N LEU A 261 8.61 7.78 -10.26
CA LEU A 261 7.61 8.84 -10.35
C LEU A 261 8.32 10.19 -10.48
N THR A 262 7.74 11.07 -11.28
CA THR A 262 8.17 12.46 -11.39
C THR A 262 7.36 13.32 -10.43
N ILE A 263 8.04 14.11 -9.61
CA ILE A 263 7.39 15.08 -8.73
C ILE A 263 6.93 16.27 -9.58
N SER A 264 5.62 16.55 -9.58
CA SER A 264 5.06 17.72 -10.26
C SER A 264 4.93 18.89 -9.29
N LEU A 265 5.36 20.06 -9.71
CA LEU A 265 5.14 21.33 -9.01
C LEU A 265 3.98 22.13 -9.59
N ALA A 266 3.24 21.60 -10.57
CA ALA A 266 2.11 22.27 -11.18
C ALA A 266 0.90 22.42 -10.26
N GLY A 267 0.86 21.63 -9.16
CA GLY A 267 -0.28 21.57 -8.26
C GLY A 267 -1.46 20.80 -8.86
N TYR A 268 -2.60 20.92 -8.22
CA TYR A 268 -3.88 20.35 -8.63
C TYR A 268 -5.02 21.31 -8.31
N ARG A 269 -6.17 21.12 -8.92
CA ARG A 269 -7.36 21.94 -8.74
C ARG A 269 -8.53 21.10 -8.32
N GLU A 270 -9.56 21.72 -7.77
CA GLU A 270 -10.84 21.05 -7.51
C GLU A 270 -11.41 20.48 -8.82
N GLY A 271 -11.78 19.21 -8.79
CA GLY A 271 -12.25 18.46 -9.96
C GLY A 271 -11.16 17.71 -10.74
N ASP A 272 -9.88 17.92 -10.43
CA ASP A 272 -8.82 17.10 -11.03
C ASP A 272 -8.89 15.67 -10.49
N PHE A 273 -8.66 14.70 -11.36
CA PHE A 273 -8.58 13.30 -10.96
C PHE A 273 -7.32 13.04 -10.12
N THR A 274 -7.51 12.42 -8.97
CA THR A 274 -6.43 11.98 -8.08
C THR A 274 -6.67 10.54 -7.63
N PHE A 275 -5.59 9.80 -7.37
CA PHE A 275 -5.67 8.46 -6.82
C PHE A 275 -4.47 8.16 -5.92
N VAL A 276 -4.62 7.18 -5.06
CA VAL A 276 -3.56 6.65 -4.20
C VAL A 276 -3.26 5.22 -4.63
N MET A 277 -2.00 4.91 -4.85
CA MET A 277 -1.53 3.55 -5.16
C MET A 277 -0.64 3.06 -4.04
N GLY A 278 -0.83 1.82 -3.61
CA GLY A 278 0.05 1.26 -2.59
C GLY A 278 -0.50 0.01 -1.91
N PHE A 279 0.00 -0.22 -0.71
CA PHE A 279 -0.27 -1.41 0.10
C PHE A 279 -1.07 -1.00 1.33
N PRO A 280 -2.41 -0.93 1.22
CA PRO A 280 -3.25 -0.56 2.36
C PRO A 280 -3.15 -1.62 3.46
N GLY A 281 -3.46 -1.23 4.67
CA GLY A 281 -3.59 -2.15 5.80
C GLY A 281 -4.81 -3.06 5.64
N ARG A 282 -5.44 -3.41 6.75
CA ARG A 282 -6.63 -4.27 6.71
C ARG A 282 -7.89 -3.43 6.50
N ASN A 283 -8.68 -3.78 5.50
CA ASN A 283 -10.01 -3.24 5.25
C ASN A 283 -11.09 -4.26 5.63
N TRP A 284 -12.19 -3.77 6.23
CA TRP A 284 -13.32 -4.57 6.68
C TRP A 284 -14.60 -4.05 6.02
N ARG A 285 -14.57 -3.91 4.72
CA ARG A 285 -15.77 -3.60 3.92
C ARG A 285 -16.62 -4.85 3.81
N TYR A 286 -17.91 -4.65 3.64
CA TYR A 286 -18.88 -5.71 3.36
C TYR A 286 -19.02 -6.78 4.45
N MET A 287 -18.81 -6.40 5.72
CA MET A 287 -19.16 -7.28 6.84
C MET A 287 -20.68 -7.43 6.94
N ILE A 288 -21.13 -8.64 7.23
CA ILE A 288 -22.51 -8.89 7.59
C ILE A 288 -22.83 -8.36 9.01
N SER A 289 -24.11 -8.23 9.36
CA SER A 289 -24.56 -7.67 10.65
C SER A 289 -23.91 -8.37 11.85
N ASP A 290 -23.85 -9.69 11.82
CA ASP A 290 -23.31 -10.50 12.91
C ASP A 290 -21.81 -10.27 13.13
N GLU A 291 -21.05 -10.11 12.04
CA GLU A 291 -19.60 -9.77 12.11
C GLU A 291 -19.38 -8.35 12.67
N VAL A 292 -20.25 -7.40 12.32
CA VAL A 292 -20.20 -6.04 12.88
C VAL A 292 -20.52 -6.07 14.36
N GLU A 293 -21.54 -6.82 14.78
CA GLU A 293 -21.94 -6.96 16.18
C GLU A 293 -20.83 -7.60 17.01
N GLU A 294 -20.26 -8.72 16.57
CA GLU A 294 -19.10 -9.37 17.23
C GLU A 294 -17.94 -8.41 17.38
N ARG A 295 -17.64 -7.64 16.33
CA ARG A 295 -16.54 -6.68 16.36
C ARG A 295 -16.79 -5.56 17.34
N MET A 296 -17.99 -5.04 17.41
CA MET A 296 -18.36 -3.98 18.36
C MET A 296 -18.32 -4.48 19.81
N GLN A 297 -18.94 -5.64 20.08
CA GLN A 297 -19.11 -6.16 21.43
C GLN A 297 -17.82 -6.81 21.98
N THR A 298 -17.01 -7.43 21.15
CA THR A 298 -15.82 -8.17 21.58
C THR A 298 -14.55 -7.42 21.23
N THR A 299 -14.22 -7.28 19.95
CA THR A 299 -12.91 -6.78 19.51
C THR A 299 -12.68 -5.32 19.89
N ASN A 300 -13.64 -4.45 19.57
CA ASN A 300 -13.51 -3.00 19.85
C ASN A 300 -13.61 -2.71 21.34
N PHE A 301 -14.53 -3.38 22.04
CA PHE A 301 -14.68 -3.24 23.49
C PHE A 301 -13.37 -3.60 24.22
N MET A 302 -12.79 -4.77 23.92
CA MET A 302 -11.53 -5.21 24.55
C MET A 302 -10.37 -4.28 24.21
N ARG A 303 -10.25 -3.86 22.96
CA ARG A 303 -9.19 -2.91 22.54
C ARG A 303 -9.31 -1.56 23.22
N HIS A 304 -10.52 -1.02 23.32
CA HIS A 304 -10.79 0.23 24.01
C HIS A 304 -10.38 0.11 25.49
N HIS A 305 -10.87 -0.93 26.17
CA HIS A 305 -10.59 -1.15 27.59
C HIS A 305 -9.08 -1.31 27.87
N VAL A 306 -8.37 -2.10 27.09
CA VAL A 306 -6.91 -2.28 27.24
C VAL A 306 -6.16 -0.97 27.00
N ARG A 307 -6.54 -0.20 25.98
CA ARG A 307 -5.90 1.09 25.70
C ARG A 307 -6.16 2.12 26.78
N ASP A 308 -7.39 2.19 27.28
CA ASP A 308 -7.75 3.10 28.40
C ASP A 308 -6.91 2.82 29.66
N VAL A 309 -6.70 1.52 29.98
CA VAL A 309 -5.83 1.14 31.12
C VAL A 309 -4.36 1.48 30.86
N ARG A 310 -3.87 1.33 29.62
CA ARG A 310 -2.45 1.59 29.27
C ARG A 310 -2.11 3.07 29.15
N GLN A 311 -3.10 3.92 28.96
CA GLN A 311 -2.91 5.38 28.83
C GLN A 311 -3.00 6.12 30.18
N LYS A 312 -3.49 5.46 31.24
CA LYS A 312 -3.48 5.93 32.63
C LYS A 312 -2.15 5.60 33.29
#